data_cc9f08b8db0b36cdfa7211ac7fe8e786
#
_entry.id   cc9f08b8db0b36cdfa7211ac7fe8e786
#
_cell.length_a   1.000
_cell.length_b   1.000
_cell.length_c   1.000
_cell.angle_alpha   90.00
_cell.angle_beta   90.00
_cell.angle_gamma   90.00
#
_symmetry.space_group_name_H-M   'P 1'
#
loop_
_entity.id
_entity.type
_entity.pdbx_description
1 polymer ?
#
loop_
_entity_poly.entity_id
_entity_poly.type
_entity_poly.pdbx_seq_one_letter_code
_entity_poly.pdbx_strand_id
1 'polypeptide(L)'
;IPFHTLNFDPKISSWGINFQRTVRRKNEEILWSGHKRNQGIYRPQNAGLLTGLNNISQGLGLEVVGYGKVEGSKIENGLGKEYNKNANINGGLDVNYNVTSGLKASLTLNTDFAETEVDERQINLTRFPIRFPEKRDFFLEGANIFRFASSSGVYPYFSRKIGLQSGNPVPILYGGRIIGKIGKIEVAAKQVKTRETDFINSEDFSVIRLKQNFLKESSIGILYTRRHTKKGKEFIPPLHDRNTLGLDLSLNTSTFLKNKNLQFQAFAVIHNPTTPGEISSSIGDRSARGLRFNFPNDPWSGSLSYRE
;
A
#
# COMPACT_ATOMS: atom_id res chain seq x y z
N ILE A 1 -11.79 6.35 -20.37
CA ILE A 1 -10.59 6.75 -19.59
C ILE A 1 -9.67 7.48 -20.56
N PRO A 2 -9.30 8.74 -20.30
CA PRO A 2 -8.35 9.47 -21.13
C PRO A 2 -6.96 8.84 -21.06
N PHE A 3 -6.25 8.72 -22.18
CA PHE A 3 -4.95 8.09 -22.21
C PHE A 3 -3.89 8.83 -21.39
N HIS A 4 -3.97 10.14 -21.28
CA HIS A 4 -3.03 10.93 -20.49
C HIS A 4 -3.08 10.64 -18.97
N THR A 5 -4.15 10.00 -18.49
CA THR A 5 -4.27 9.58 -17.08
C THR A 5 -3.62 8.23 -16.81
N LEU A 6 -3.22 7.51 -17.87
CA LEU A 6 -2.58 6.20 -17.76
C LEU A 6 -1.07 6.35 -17.81
N ASN A 7 -0.38 5.51 -17.04
CA ASN A 7 1.07 5.45 -17.09
C ASN A 7 1.50 4.37 -18.08
N PHE A 8 2.09 4.76 -19.20
CA PHE A 8 2.49 3.87 -20.29
C PHE A 8 3.78 4.36 -20.98
N ASP A 9 4.49 3.46 -21.62
CA ASP A 9 5.61 3.82 -22.49
C ASP A 9 5.08 4.20 -23.88
N PRO A 10 5.25 5.47 -24.34
CA PRO A 10 4.78 5.93 -25.66
C PRO A 10 5.38 5.16 -26.84
N LYS A 11 6.50 4.45 -26.62
CA LYS A 11 7.15 3.63 -27.66
C LYS A 11 6.48 2.28 -27.89
N ILE A 12 5.60 1.87 -26.98
CA ILE A 12 4.89 0.59 -27.06
C ILE A 12 3.53 0.81 -27.75
N SER A 13 3.37 0.25 -28.94
CA SER A 13 2.16 0.34 -29.76
C SER A 13 1.08 -0.71 -29.45
N SER A 14 1.33 -1.56 -28.44
CA SER A 14 0.39 -2.61 -28.05
C SER A 14 0.31 -2.78 -26.54
N TRP A 15 -0.90 -2.98 -26.02
CA TRP A 15 -1.17 -3.19 -24.60
C TRP A 15 -1.87 -4.51 -24.36
N GLY A 16 -1.67 -5.07 -23.17
CA GLY A 16 -2.48 -6.19 -22.70
C GLY A 16 -3.84 -5.69 -22.23
N ILE A 17 -4.92 -6.32 -22.71
CA ILE A 17 -6.28 -6.02 -22.28
C ILE A 17 -7.03 -7.32 -22.02
N ASN A 18 -7.87 -7.33 -20.98
CA ASN A 18 -8.78 -8.43 -20.73
C ASN A 18 -10.07 -7.94 -20.10
N PHE A 19 -11.13 -8.70 -20.29
CA PHE A 19 -12.44 -8.44 -19.72
C PHE A 19 -12.93 -9.68 -18.98
N GLN A 20 -13.55 -9.46 -17.84
CA GLN A 20 -14.18 -10.52 -17.03
C GLN A 20 -15.66 -10.22 -16.87
N ARG A 21 -16.48 -11.23 -17.07
CA ARG A 21 -17.90 -11.21 -16.74
C ARG A 21 -18.20 -12.32 -15.73
N THR A 22 -18.82 -11.96 -14.62
CA THR A 22 -19.33 -12.91 -13.64
C THR A 22 -20.83 -13.03 -13.78
N VAL A 23 -21.32 -14.24 -14.05
CA VAL A 23 -22.75 -14.57 -14.14
C VAL A 23 -23.16 -15.20 -12.80
N ARG A 24 -23.59 -14.35 -11.86
CA ARG A 24 -23.93 -14.77 -10.48
C ARG A 24 -24.91 -15.91 -10.41
N ARG A 25 -25.98 -15.88 -11.22
CA ARG A 25 -27.02 -16.93 -11.27
C ARG A 25 -26.48 -18.31 -11.59
N LYS A 26 -25.43 -18.38 -12.40
CA LYS A 26 -24.83 -19.65 -12.85
C LYS A 26 -23.53 -19.99 -12.10
N ASN A 27 -23.01 -19.07 -11.28
CA ASN A 27 -21.69 -19.14 -10.66
C ASN A 27 -20.57 -19.36 -11.69
N GLU A 28 -20.67 -18.66 -12.82
CA GLU A 28 -19.74 -18.75 -13.95
C GLU A 28 -18.90 -17.49 -14.04
N GLU A 29 -17.62 -17.65 -14.32
CA GLU A 29 -16.71 -16.56 -14.71
C GLU A 29 -16.25 -16.77 -16.15
N ILE A 30 -16.38 -15.74 -16.96
CA ILE A 30 -16.01 -15.75 -18.36
C ILE A 30 -14.92 -14.68 -18.56
N LEU A 31 -13.79 -15.08 -19.11
CA LEU A 31 -12.73 -14.19 -19.55
C LEU A 31 -12.77 -14.07 -21.06
N TRP A 32 -12.56 -12.85 -21.58
CA TRP A 32 -12.48 -12.62 -23.01
C TRP A 32 -11.26 -13.27 -23.65
N SER A 33 -10.11 -13.26 -22.96
CA SER A 33 -8.87 -13.87 -23.44
C SER A 33 -8.23 -14.75 -22.38
N GLY A 34 -7.55 -15.82 -22.83
CA GLY A 34 -6.62 -16.61 -22.04
C GLY A 34 -7.23 -17.32 -20.83
N HIS A 35 -8.52 -17.72 -20.92
CA HIS A 35 -9.12 -18.46 -19.82
C HIS A 35 -8.39 -19.79 -19.55
N LYS A 36 -7.86 -19.88 -18.35
CA LYS A 36 -7.29 -21.13 -17.81
C LYS A 36 -7.86 -21.36 -16.43
N ARG A 37 -8.20 -22.61 -16.13
CA ARG A 37 -8.72 -23.01 -14.83
C ARG A 37 -7.76 -22.57 -13.70
N ASN A 38 -8.28 -22.01 -12.63
CA ASN A 38 -7.54 -21.48 -11.49
C ASN A 38 -6.61 -20.28 -11.82
N GLN A 39 -6.81 -19.64 -12.96
CA GLN A 39 -6.10 -18.44 -13.38
C GLN A 39 -7.14 -17.37 -13.77
N GLY A 40 -7.47 -16.49 -12.86
CA GLY A 40 -8.42 -15.40 -13.11
C GLY A 40 -7.82 -14.23 -13.90
N ILE A 41 -8.57 -13.14 -14.00
CA ILE A 41 -8.20 -11.92 -14.71
C ILE A 41 -6.86 -11.28 -14.23
N TYR A 42 -6.41 -11.63 -13.04
CA TYR A 42 -5.17 -11.10 -12.45
C TYR A 42 -3.88 -11.70 -13.04
N ARG A 43 -4.00 -12.42 -14.16
CA ARG A 43 -2.86 -12.99 -14.91
C ARG A 43 -2.63 -12.21 -16.21
N PRO A 44 -1.84 -11.12 -16.18
CA PRO A 44 -1.64 -10.26 -17.35
C PRO A 44 -1.00 -10.98 -18.53
N GLN A 45 -0.23 -12.03 -18.31
CA GLN A 45 0.36 -12.85 -19.38
C GLN A 45 -0.70 -13.61 -20.22
N ASN A 46 -1.92 -13.72 -19.75
CA ASN A 46 -3.05 -14.33 -20.47
C ASN A 46 -3.95 -13.29 -21.15
N ALA A 47 -3.61 -12.00 -21.07
CA ALA A 47 -4.37 -10.94 -21.70
C ALA A 47 -4.28 -11.00 -23.23
N GLY A 48 -5.34 -10.58 -23.90
CA GLY A 48 -5.31 -10.30 -25.33
C GLY A 48 -4.54 -9.02 -25.62
N LEU A 49 -4.20 -8.80 -26.87
CA LEU A 49 -3.45 -7.62 -27.32
C LEU A 49 -4.41 -6.57 -27.89
N LEU A 50 -4.33 -5.37 -27.36
CA LEU A 50 -4.87 -4.15 -27.95
C LEU A 50 -3.77 -3.53 -28.80
N THR A 51 -3.97 -3.46 -30.11
CA THR A 51 -3.00 -2.91 -31.08
C THR A 51 -3.52 -1.62 -31.70
N GLY A 52 -2.66 -0.93 -32.46
CA GLY A 52 -3.03 0.31 -33.13
C GLY A 52 -2.95 1.56 -32.25
N LEU A 53 -2.29 1.48 -31.12
CA LEU A 53 -2.06 2.60 -30.21
C LEU A 53 -0.89 3.45 -30.69
N ASN A 54 -1.11 4.22 -31.73
CA ASN A 54 -0.09 5.09 -32.33
C ASN A 54 -0.32 6.54 -31.93
N ASN A 55 0.76 7.30 -31.75
CA ASN A 55 0.73 8.73 -31.46
C ASN A 55 0.01 9.11 -30.15
N ILE A 56 0.06 8.24 -29.16
CA ILE A 56 -0.48 8.53 -27.83
C ILE A 56 0.61 9.23 -27.01
N SER A 57 0.28 10.38 -26.42
CA SER A 57 1.18 11.13 -25.55
C SER A 57 0.60 11.24 -24.15
N GLN A 58 1.49 11.30 -23.16
CA GLN A 58 1.11 11.55 -21.75
C GLN A 58 0.99 13.06 -21.43
N GLY A 59 1.18 13.94 -22.43
CA GLY A 59 1.30 15.38 -22.19
C GLY A 59 2.53 15.73 -21.35
N LEU A 60 2.46 16.80 -20.57
CA LEU A 60 3.53 17.20 -19.64
C LEU A 60 3.67 16.26 -18.45
N GLY A 61 2.68 15.39 -18.22
CA GLY A 61 2.67 14.47 -17.07
C GLY A 61 2.63 15.17 -15.71
N LEU A 62 2.32 16.47 -15.68
CA LEU A 62 2.20 17.29 -14.47
C LEU A 62 0.73 17.57 -14.18
N GLU A 63 0.33 17.24 -12.96
CA GLU A 63 -0.99 17.56 -12.41
C GLU A 63 -0.79 18.30 -11.08
N VAL A 64 -1.50 19.42 -10.91
CA VAL A 64 -1.47 20.22 -9.71
C VAL A 64 -2.91 20.45 -9.25
N VAL A 65 -3.22 19.99 -8.04
CA VAL A 65 -4.55 20.10 -7.45
C VAL A 65 -4.45 20.90 -6.14
N GLY A 66 -5.05 22.08 -6.13
CA GLY A 66 -5.21 22.87 -4.92
C GLY A 66 -6.61 22.70 -4.33
N TYR A 67 -6.72 22.67 -3.03
CA TYR A 67 -8.02 22.64 -2.35
C TYR A 67 -8.05 23.57 -1.14
N GLY A 68 -9.25 24.04 -0.82
CA GLY A 68 -9.53 24.82 0.37
C GLY A 68 -10.74 24.21 1.12
N LYS A 69 -10.66 24.20 2.44
CA LYS A 69 -11.72 23.69 3.33
C LYS A 69 -12.05 24.73 4.38
N VAL A 70 -13.34 24.95 4.56
CA VAL A 70 -13.87 25.72 5.68
C VAL A 70 -14.68 24.79 6.57
N GLU A 71 -14.31 24.69 7.83
CA GLU A 71 -14.95 23.82 8.80
C GLU A 71 -15.48 24.64 9.97
N GLY A 72 -16.77 24.47 10.27
CA GLY A 72 -17.40 25.07 11.43
C GLY A 72 -17.87 23.99 12.40
N SER A 73 -17.49 24.08 13.67
CA SER A 73 -17.99 23.19 14.70
C SER A 73 -18.68 23.97 15.83
N LYS A 74 -19.78 23.43 16.30
CA LYS A 74 -20.50 23.90 17.47
C LYS A 74 -20.59 22.76 18.48
N ILE A 75 -19.85 22.87 19.57
CA ILE A 75 -19.81 21.84 20.61
C ILE A 75 -20.55 22.37 21.84
N GLU A 76 -21.54 21.60 22.31
CA GLU A 76 -22.25 21.90 23.54
C GLU A 76 -21.47 21.37 24.74
N ASN A 77 -21.11 22.24 25.66
CA ASN A 77 -20.50 21.83 26.93
C ASN A 77 -21.57 21.22 27.86
N GLY A 78 -21.37 20.00 28.30
CA GLY A 78 -22.31 19.06 28.93
C GLY A 78 -23.08 19.49 30.19
N LEU A 79 -23.24 20.78 30.48
CA LEU A 79 -24.08 21.34 31.54
C LEU A 79 -25.00 22.47 31.06
N GLY A 80 -25.33 22.47 29.75
CA GLY A 80 -26.35 23.32 29.16
C GLY A 80 -26.05 24.80 29.14
N LYS A 81 -25.80 25.31 27.92
CA LYS A 81 -25.89 26.67 27.41
C LYS A 81 -24.63 27.39 26.97
N GLU A 82 -23.43 26.86 27.11
CA GLU A 82 -22.28 27.46 26.43
C GLU A 82 -21.88 26.62 25.20
N TYR A 83 -21.87 27.24 24.03
CA TYR A 83 -21.46 26.64 22.79
C TYR A 83 -20.08 27.18 22.40
N ASN A 84 -19.07 26.30 22.32
CA ASN A 84 -17.81 26.65 21.65
C ASN A 84 -18.02 26.59 20.15
N LYS A 85 -17.95 27.75 19.51
CA LYS A 85 -17.97 27.89 18.05
C LYS A 85 -16.53 27.98 17.56
N ASN A 86 -16.07 27.00 16.82
CA ASN A 86 -14.77 27.05 16.17
C ASN A 86 -14.97 27.09 14.66
N ALA A 87 -14.33 28.04 14.00
CA ALA A 87 -14.21 28.08 12.55
C ALA A 87 -12.75 27.85 12.21
N ASN A 88 -12.49 26.87 11.34
CA ASN A 88 -11.15 26.54 10.86
C ASN A 88 -11.12 26.59 9.34
N ILE A 89 -10.08 27.25 8.81
CA ILE A 89 -9.85 27.32 7.38
C ILE A 89 -8.54 26.59 7.11
N ASN A 90 -8.60 25.59 6.27
CA ASN A 90 -7.45 24.79 5.84
C ASN A 90 -7.36 24.77 4.33
N GLY A 91 -6.13 24.68 3.81
CA GLY A 91 -5.88 24.48 2.40
C GLY A 91 -4.67 23.59 2.20
N GLY A 92 -4.62 22.91 1.09
CA GLY A 92 -3.54 22.02 0.73
C GLY A 92 -3.29 21.98 -0.77
N LEU A 93 -2.25 21.26 -1.13
CA LEU A 93 -1.75 21.17 -2.50
C LEU A 93 -1.24 19.78 -2.77
N ASP A 94 -1.69 19.19 -3.87
CA ASP A 94 -1.17 17.94 -4.40
C ASP A 94 -0.51 18.19 -5.75
N VAL A 95 0.69 17.67 -5.93
CA VAL A 95 1.46 17.74 -7.17
C VAL A 95 1.83 16.34 -7.59
N ASN A 96 1.42 15.94 -8.77
CA ASN A 96 1.77 14.67 -9.38
C ASN A 96 2.60 14.95 -10.63
N TYR A 97 3.71 14.24 -10.79
CA TYR A 97 4.60 14.38 -11.93
C TYR A 97 5.08 13.03 -12.44
N ASN A 98 4.90 12.78 -13.72
CA ASN A 98 5.46 11.61 -14.39
C ASN A 98 6.94 11.88 -14.72
N VAL A 99 7.85 11.44 -13.84
CA VAL A 99 9.31 11.61 -14.03
C VAL A 99 9.78 10.91 -15.30
N THR A 100 9.23 9.74 -15.54
CA THR A 100 9.37 8.97 -16.80
C THR A 100 8.04 8.29 -17.11
N SER A 101 7.93 7.67 -18.28
CA SER A 101 6.76 6.85 -18.64
C SER A 101 6.45 5.71 -17.65
N GLY A 102 7.43 5.27 -16.88
CA GLY A 102 7.27 4.20 -15.89
C GLY A 102 7.37 4.64 -14.43
N LEU A 103 7.69 5.90 -14.15
CA LEU A 103 7.97 6.39 -12.80
C LEU A 103 7.20 7.70 -12.52
N LYS A 104 6.36 7.67 -11.49
CA LYS A 104 5.58 8.82 -11.02
C LYS A 104 6.08 9.29 -9.65
N ALA A 105 6.27 10.59 -9.51
CA ALA A 105 6.51 11.27 -8.24
C ALA A 105 5.25 12.04 -7.83
N SER A 106 4.94 12.06 -6.55
CA SER A 106 3.83 12.81 -5.99
C SER A 106 4.28 13.52 -4.71
N LEU A 107 3.82 14.75 -4.54
CA LEU A 107 4.00 15.54 -3.34
C LEU A 107 2.62 16.01 -2.86
N THR A 108 2.35 15.86 -1.58
CA THR A 108 1.14 16.38 -0.95
C THR A 108 1.53 17.26 0.23
N LEU A 109 0.89 18.41 0.34
CA LEU A 109 1.09 19.37 1.41
C LEU A 109 -0.23 19.62 2.13
N ASN A 110 -0.21 19.51 3.46
CA ASN A 110 -1.36 19.73 4.33
C ASN A 110 -2.62 18.95 3.90
N THR A 111 -2.44 17.68 3.59
CA THR A 111 -3.47 16.80 3.01
C THR A 111 -4.71 16.74 3.90
N ASP A 112 -5.86 17.04 3.32
CA ASP A 112 -7.15 16.84 3.95
C ASP A 112 -7.68 15.42 3.71
N PHE A 113 -8.03 14.73 4.78
CA PHE A 113 -8.69 13.42 4.74
C PHE A 113 -10.18 13.51 5.10
N ALA A 114 -10.76 14.71 5.12
CA ALA A 114 -12.16 14.88 5.48
C ALA A 114 -13.15 14.21 4.51
N GLU A 115 -12.74 14.06 3.25
CA GLU A 115 -13.54 13.33 2.24
C GLU A 115 -13.40 11.81 2.35
N THR A 116 -12.53 11.33 3.25
CA THR A 116 -12.39 9.88 3.42
C THR A 116 -13.62 9.36 4.15
N GLU A 117 -14.32 8.42 3.53
CA GLU A 117 -15.45 7.74 4.15
C GLU A 117 -15.08 7.19 5.53
N VAL A 118 -15.96 7.40 6.50
CA VAL A 118 -15.81 6.85 7.84
C VAL A 118 -15.83 5.32 7.77
N ASP A 119 -14.93 4.68 8.50
CA ASP A 119 -14.91 3.22 8.58
C ASP A 119 -16.18 2.72 9.29
N GLU A 120 -16.78 1.66 8.76
CA GLU A 120 -17.92 1.01 9.40
C GLU A 120 -17.54 0.51 10.80
N ARG A 121 -18.41 0.76 11.75
CA ARG A 121 -18.21 0.27 13.12
C ARG A 121 -18.27 -1.24 13.16
N GLN A 122 -17.17 -1.88 13.56
CA GLN A 122 -17.06 -3.32 13.70
C GLN A 122 -16.80 -3.70 15.16
N ILE A 123 -17.43 -4.77 15.61
CA ILE A 123 -17.18 -5.34 16.95
C ILE A 123 -16.00 -6.31 16.82
N ASN A 124 -14.92 -6.03 17.54
CA ASN A 124 -13.74 -6.90 17.55
C ASN A 124 -13.95 -8.06 18.53
N LEU A 125 -14.25 -9.24 18.01
CA LEU A 125 -14.38 -10.48 18.76
C LEU A 125 -13.06 -11.27 18.86
N THR A 126 -11.96 -10.71 18.33
CA THR A 126 -10.65 -11.37 18.31
C THR A 126 -9.63 -10.59 19.13
N ARG A 127 -8.54 -11.24 19.53
CA ARG A 127 -7.41 -10.59 20.20
C ARG A 127 -6.55 -9.72 19.27
N PHE A 128 -6.79 -9.77 17.96
CA PHE A 128 -6.02 -9.01 16.98
C PHE A 128 -6.72 -7.71 16.64
N PRO A 129 -6.00 -6.60 16.44
CA PRO A 129 -6.60 -5.34 16.04
C PRO A 129 -7.29 -5.46 14.66
N ILE A 130 -8.48 -4.85 14.55
CA ILE A 130 -9.20 -4.76 13.27
C ILE A 130 -8.35 -3.94 12.29
N ARG A 131 -8.25 -4.43 11.06
CA ARG A 131 -7.55 -3.74 9.98
C ARG A 131 -8.56 -3.21 8.98
N PHE A 132 -8.76 -1.92 9.00
CA PHE A 132 -9.57 -1.25 8.00
C PHE A 132 -8.79 -1.06 6.70
N PRO A 133 -9.45 -1.16 5.54
CA PRO A 133 -8.82 -0.90 4.25
C PRO A 133 -8.38 0.57 4.15
N GLU A 134 -7.32 0.82 3.39
CA GLU A 134 -6.92 2.17 3.05
C GLU A 134 -7.94 2.79 2.08
N LYS A 135 -8.31 4.05 2.29
CA LYS A 135 -9.27 4.78 1.47
C LYS A 135 -8.70 6.09 0.91
N ARG A 136 -7.54 6.53 1.40
CA ARG A 136 -6.91 7.80 1.02
C ARG A 136 -6.11 7.63 -0.25
N ASP A 137 -6.39 8.42 -1.28
CA ASP A 137 -5.82 8.29 -2.63
C ASP A 137 -4.29 8.34 -2.64
N PHE A 138 -3.69 9.22 -1.86
CA PHE A 138 -2.23 9.30 -1.72
C PHE A 138 -1.61 7.96 -1.29
N PHE A 139 -2.29 7.15 -0.48
CA PHE A 139 -1.79 5.87 -0.02
C PHE A 139 -2.24 4.70 -0.89
N LEU A 140 -3.38 4.82 -1.59
CA LEU A 140 -3.92 3.78 -2.46
C LEU A 140 -3.09 3.61 -3.73
N GLU A 141 -2.66 4.71 -4.34
CA GLU A 141 -1.88 4.64 -5.56
C GLU A 141 -0.55 3.92 -5.33
N GLY A 142 -0.31 2.86 -6.11
CA GLY A 142 0.86 2.00 -5.96
C GLY A 142 0.87 1.10 -4.71
N ALA A 143 -0.24 0.98 -3.97
CA ALA A 143 -0.32 0.18 -2.75
C ALA A 143 0.05 -1.30 -2.96
N ASN A 144 -0.19 -1.83 -4.16
CA ASN A 144 0.17 -3.20 -4.54
C ASN A 144 1.69 -3.43 -4.53
N ILE A 145 2.51 -2.41 -4.83
CA ILE A 145 3.97 -2.53 -4.83
C ILE A 145 4.49 -2.72 -3.40
N PHE A 146 3.86 -2.06 -2.42
CA PHE A 146 4.24 -2.16 -1.01
C PHE A 146 3.83 -3.47 -0.32
N ARG A 147 3.09 -4.34 -1.01
CA ARG A 147 2.74 -5.65 -0.45
C ARG A 147 4.00 -6.47 -0.19
N PHE A 148 4.05 -7.07 0.99
CA PHE A 148 5.14 -7.92 1.44
C PHE A 148 4.61 -9.32 1.76
N ALA A 149 5.23 -10.36 1.22
CA ALA A 149 4.92 -11.76 1.51
C ALA A 149 3.40 -12.03 1.65
N SER A 150 2.63 -11.74 0.62
CA SER A 150 1.16 -11.53 0.62
C SER A 150 0.32 -12.59 1.36
N SER A 151 0.85 -13.80 1.53
CA SER A 151 0.18 -14.92 2.20
C SER A 151 0.66 -15.17 3.62
N SER A 152 1.60 -14.35 4.13
CA SER A 152 2.24 -14.60 5.44
C SER A 152 1.42 -14.12 6.63
N GLY A 153 0.53 -13.15 6.44
CA GLY A 153 -0.11 -12.43 7.54
C GLY A 153 0.82 -11.44 8.27
N VAL A 154 2.06 -11.26 7.77
CA VAL A 154 3.03 -10.28 8.29
C VAL A 154 2.94 -9.00 7.46
N TYR A 155 2.80 -7.87 8.13
CA TYR A 155 2.60 -6.56 7.51
C TYR A 155 3.60 -5.54 8.07
N PRO A 156 4.84 -5.49 7.56
CA PRO A 156 5.84 -4.53 8.02
C PRO A 156 5.44 -3.08 7.73
N TYR A 157 4.59 -2.87 6.73
CA TYR A 157 4.03 -1.58 6.36
C TYR A 157 2.51 -1.63 6.33
N PHE A 158 1.87 -0.67 7.00
CA PHE A 158 0.43 -0.51 7.00
C PHE A 158 0.08 0.98 7.03
N SER A 159 -0.27 1.54 5.87
CA SER A 159 -0.49 2.97 5.66
C SER A 159 -1.60 3.56 6.53
N ARG A 160 -2.66 2.79 6.83
CA ARG A 160 -3.80 3.26 7.62
C ARG A 160 -3.43 3.71 9.05
N LYS A 161 -2.26 3.27 9.56
CA LYS A 161 -1.73 3.77 10.85
C LYS A 161 -1.09 5.16 10.75
N ILE A 162 -0.73 5.61 9.55
CA ILE A 162 -0.14 6.94 9.35
C ILE A 162 -1.26 7.98 9.43
N GLY A 163 -1.07 9.00 10.27
CA GLY A 163 -2.09 10.03 10.52
C GLY A 163 -3.21 9.57 11.46
N LEU A 164 -2.97 8.50 12.24
CA LEU A 164 -3.87 8.03 13.30
C LEU A 164 -3.06 7.72 14.56
N GLN A 165 -3.49 8.26 15.69
CA GLN A 165 -2.94 7.91 17.01
C GLN A 165 -4.09 7.70 18.00
N SER A 166 -4.12 6.51 18.61
CA SER A 166 -5.16 6.11 19.57
C SER A 166 -6.60 6.33 19.05
N GLY A 167 -6.81 6.13 17.74
CA GLY A 167 -8.11 6.32 17.10
C GLY A 167 -8.41 7.77 16.67
N ASN A 168 -7.59 8.74 17.05
CA ASN A 168 -7.76 10.14 16.68
C ASN A 168 -6.97 10.47 15.40
N PRO A 169 -7.53 11.27 14.49
CA PRO A 169 -6.82 11.73 13.29
C PRO A 169 -5.70 12.69 13.67
N VAL A 170 -4.52 12.50 13.07
CA VAL A 170 -3.36 13.38 13.21
C VAL A 170 -3.08 13.99 11.84
N PRO A 171 -3.13 15.34 11.70
CA PRO A 171 -2.93 15.99 10.42
C PRO A 171 -1.57 15.65 9.80
N ILE A 172 -1.55 15.41 8.51
CA ILE A 172 -0.32 15.23 7.73
C ILE A 172 0.17 16.61 7.28
N LEU A 173 1.42 16.91 7.61
CA LEU A 173 2.05 18.15 7.21
C LEU A 173 2.49 18.10 5.74
N TYR A 174 3.19 17.04 5.38
CA TYR A 174 3.54 16.76 3.99
C TYR A 174 3.72 15.25 3.76
N GLY A 175 3.58 14.84 2.52
CA GLY A 175 3.88 13.50 2.04
C GLY A 175 4.57 13.55 0.67
N GLY A 176 5.64 12.78 0.51
CA GLY A 176 6.30 12.55 -0.76
C GLY A 176 6.18 11.08 -1.16
N ARG A 177 6.03 10.81 -2.44
CA ARG A 177 5.94 9.45 -2.96
C ARG A 177 6.60 9.34 -4.33
N ILE A 178 7.33 8.27 -4.53
CA ILE A 178 7.82 7.83 -5.84
C ILE A 178 7.37 6.39 -6.03
N ILE A 179 6.70 6.10 -7.14
CA ILE A 179 6.23 4.76 -7.47
C ILE A 179 6.40 4.49 -8.95
N GLY A 180 6.67 3.25 -9.30
CA GLY A 180 6.69 2.85 -10.70
C GLY A 180 7.59 1.65 -10.98
N LYS A 181 8.05 1.59 -12.22
CA LYS A 181 8.87 0.50 -12.73
C LYS A 181 10.02 1.04 -13.58
N ILE A 182 11.19 0.53 -13.32
CA ILE A 182 12.41 0.79 -14.08
C ILE A 182 12.90 -0.55 -14.62
N GLY A 183 12.66 -0.80 -15.91
CA GLY A 183 12.93 -2.11 -16.51
C GLY A 183 12.14 -3.23 -15.81
N LYS A 184 12.81 -4.17 -15.16
CA LYS A 184 12.21 -5.29 -14.43
C LYS A 184 12.05 -5.02 -12.93
N ILE A 185 12.47 -3.84 -12.44
CA ILE A 185 12.44 -3.48 -11.03
C ILE A 185 11.22 -2.58 -10.77
N GLU A 186 10.34 -3.00 -9.88
CA GLU A 186 9.30 -2.18 -9.30
C GLU A 186 9.90 -1.40 -8.12
N VAL A 187 9.70 -0.09 -8.11
CA VAL A 187 10.23 0.84 -7.12
C VAL A 187 9.07 1.57 -6.46
N ALA A 188 9.06 1.59 -5.15
CA ALA A 188 8.15 2.43 -4.40
C ALA A 188 8.84 3.00 -3.16
N ALA A 189 8.71 4.30 -2.96
CA ALA A 189 9.15 4.99 -1.76
C ALA A 189 8.08 5.98 -1.33
N LYS A 190 7.87 6.11 -0.02
CA LYS A 190 7.01 7.13 0.59
C LYS A 190 7.71 7.70 1.81
N GLN A 191 7.57 9.00 1.96
CA GLN A 191 7.93 9.74 3.16
C GLN A 191 6.72 10.57 3.57
N VAL A 192 6.31 10.48 4.84
CA VAL A 192 5.17 11.24 5.37
C VAL A 192 5.54 11.81 6.72
N LYS A 193 5.23 13.09 6.92
CA LYS A 193 5.40 13.77 8.19
C LYS A 193 4.04 14.21 8.73
N THR A 194 3.77 13.88 10.00
CA THR A 194 2.58 14.36 10.70
C THR A 194 2.88 15.66 11.44
N ARG A 195 1.82 16.44 11.67
CA ARG A 195 1.91 17.70 12.45
C ARG A 195 2.01 17.36 13.94
N GLU A 196 2.78 18.14 14.66
CA GLU A 196 2.76 18.15 16.12
C GLU A 196 1.47 18.85 16.60
N THR A 197 0.85 18.31 17.63
CA THR A 197 -0.28 18.90 18.34
C THR A 197 0.05 19.02 19.83
N ASP A 198 -0.85 19.57 20.64
CA ASP A 198 -0.61 19.72 22.09
C ASP A 198 -0.41 18.39 22.82
N PHE A 199 -0.98 17.31 22.29
CA PHE A 199 -0.98 15.98 22.91
C PHE A 199 -0.26 14.91 22.10
N ILE A 200 0.22 15.24 20.89
CA ILE A 200 0.76 14.25 19.93
C ILE A 200 2.05 14.80 19.34
N ASN A 201 3.13 14.03 19.45
CA ASN A 201 4.40 14.36 18.83
C ASN A 201 4.33 14.19 17.30
N SER A 202 5.08 15.06 16.59
CA SER A 202 5.29 14.87 15.15
C SER A 202 6.03 13.57 14.88
N GLU A 203 5.60 12.83 13.87
CA GLU A 203 6.21 11.59 13.44
C GLU A 203 6.60 11.65 11.97
N ASP A 204 7.74 11.06 11.67
CA ASP A 204 8.23 10.82 10.31
C ASP A 204 8.11 9.34 9.97
N PHE A 205 7.39 9.03 8.90
CA PHE A 205 7.22 7.68 8.38
C PHE A 205 7.92 7.57 7.03
N SER A 206 8.80 6.61 6.90
CA SER A 206 9.45 6.29 5.64
C SER A 206 9.21 4.84 5.28
N VAL A 207 9.00 4.56 4.01
CA VAL A 207 8.99 3.21 3.47
C VAL A 207 9.65 3.19 2.11
N ILE A 208 10.49 2.18 1.89
CA ILE A 208 11.14 1.90 0.61
C ILE A 208 10.88 0.45 0.26
N ARG A 209 10.42 0.22 -0.94
CA ARG A 209 10.19 -1.11 -1.51
C ARG A 209 10.86 -1.21 -2.87
N LEU A 210 11.70 -2.21 -3.01
CA LEU A 210 12.25 -2.62 -4.29
C LEU A 210 11.84 -4.05 -4.54
N LYS A 211 11.33 -4.34 -5.73
CA LYS A 211 10.93 -5.69 -6.10
C LYS A 211 11.36 -5.95 -7.53
N GLN A 212 12.16 -6.98 -7.72
CA GLN A 212 12.61 -7.43 -9.04
C GLN A 212 11.78 -8.60 -9.50
N ASN A 213 11.16 -8.44 -10.67
CA ASN A 213 10.48 -9.51 -11.35
C ASN A 213 11.48 -10.27 -12.22
N PHE A 214 11.48 -11.58 -12.12
CA PHE A 214 12.34 -12.48 -12.91
C PHE A 214 11.56 -13.71 -13.33
N LEU A 215 12.04 -14.43 -14.31
CA LEU A 215 11.27 -15.46 -15.01
C LEU A 215 9.93 -14.87 -15.51
N LYS A 216 8.88 -15.69 -15.63
CA LYS A 216 7.57 -15.21 -16.10
C LYS A 216 6.67 -14.70 -14.96
N GLU A 217 6.77 -15.31 -13.78
CA GLU A 217 5.81 -15.11 -12.70
C GLU A 217 6.46 -15.00 -11.32
N SER A 218 7.79 -14.87 -11.26
CA SER A 218 8.55 -14.87 -10.01
C SER A 218 9.08 -13.51 -9.65
N SER A 219 9.29 -13.27 -8.37
CA SER A 219 9.82 -12.00 -7.87
C SER A 219 10.60 -12.16 -6.58
N ILE A 220 11.58 -11.29 -6.38
CA ILE A 220 12.30 -11.10 -5.12
C ILE A 220 12.17 -9.64 -4.73
N GLY A 221 12.06 -9.37 -3.45
CA GLY A 221 11.89 -8.00 -2.99
C GLY A 221 12.52 -7.72 -1.64
N ILE A 222 12.83 -6.44 -1.42
CA ILE A 222 13.28 -5.87 -0.17
C ILE A 222 12.33 -4.76 0.26
N LEU A 223 11.96 -4.72 1.52
CA LEU A 223 11.16 -3.67 2.14
C LEU A 223 11.90 -3.12 3.34
N TYR A 224 12.01 -1.80 3.40
CA TYR A 224 12.51 -1.09 4.58
C TYR A 224 11.45 -0.11 5.05
N THR A 225 11.17 -0.08 6.35
CA THR A 225 10.30 0.92 6.97
C THR A 225 11.00 1.58 8.15
N ARG A 226 10.75 2.87 8.32
CA ARG A 226 11.19 3.66 9.47
C ARG A 226 10.02 4.46 10.01
N ARG A 227 9.88 4.51 11.33
CA ARG A 227 9.02 5.43 12.05
C ARG A 227 9.86 6.14 13.10
N HIS A 228 10.03 7.44 12.94
CA HIS A 228 10.78 8.31 13.85
C HIS A 228 9.83 9.27 14.54
N THR A 229 9.85 9.32 15.85
CA THR A 229 9.08 10.26 16.65
C THR A 229 10.00 11.38 17.13
N LYS A 230 9.71 12.63 16.75
CA LYS A 230 10.44 13.80 17.24
C LYS A 230 10.33 13.86 18.75
N LYS A 231 11.42 14.26 19.43
CA LYS A 231 11.37 14.56 20.86
C LYS A 231 10.29 15.60 21.12
N GLY A 232 9.27 15.21 21.89
CA GLY A 232 8.17 16.09 22.26
C GLY A 232 8.47 16.99 23.43
N LYS A 233 7.45 17.72 23.85
CA LYS A 233 7.43 18.45 25.11
C LYS A 233 7.62 17.48 26.28
N GLU A 234 8.08 17.98 27.40
CA GLU A 234 8.52 17.23 28.58
C GLU A 234 7.55 16.15 29.12
N PHE A 235 6.26 16.26 28.80
CA PHE A 235 5.20 15.37 29.26
C PHE A 235 4.83 14.23 28.29
N ILE A 236 5.37 14.20 27.06
CA ILE A 236 5.06 13.18 26.07
C ILE A 236 6.32 12.33 25.84
N PRO A 237 6.38 11.11 26.38
CA PRO A 237 7.58 10.28 26.21
C PRO A 237 7.85 10.06 24.71
N PRO A 238 9.09 10.27 24.27
CA PRO A 238 9.47 10.06 22.89
C PRO A 238 9.36 8.56 22.59
N LEU A 239 8.60 8.23 21.56
CA LEU A 239 8.66 6.89 21.00
C LEU A 239 9.98 6.75 20.23
N HIS A 240 10.72 5.66 20.47
CA HIS A 240 12.01 5.44 19.82
C HIS A 240 11.85 5.18 18.32
N ASP A 241 12.95 5.40 17.60
CA ASP A 241 13.06 5.03 16.19
C ASP A 241 12.79 3.54 16.02
N ARG A 242 11.82 3.23 15.16
CA ARG A 242 11.45 1.87 14.78
C ARG A 242 11.78 1.65 13.33
N ASN A 243 12.71 0.74 13.09
CA ASN A 243 13.15 0.35 11.76
C ASN A 243 12.80 -1.12 11.54
N THR A 244 12.32 -1.44 10.37
CA THR A 244 12.03 -2.83 9.98
C THR A 244 12.61 -3.09 8.60
N LEU A 245 13.32 -4.18 8.46
CA LEU A 245 13.85 -4.69 7.21
C LEU A 245 13.19 -6.02 6.90
N GLY A 246 12.68 -6.16 5.68
CA GLY A 246 12.06 -7.39 5.21
C GLY A 246 12.60 -7.82 3.85
N LEU A 247 12.75 -9.12 3.67
CA LEU A 247 13.06 -9.78 2.40
C LEU A 247 11.96 -10.76 2.07
N ASP A 248 11.52 -10.80 0.82
CA ASP A 248 10.54 -11.77 0.35
C ASP A 248 10.87 -12.30 -1.03
N LEU A 249 10.61 -13.58 -1.23
CA LEU A 249 10.78 -14.33 -2.46
C LEU A 249 9.46 -14.98 -2.83
N SER A 250 9.08 -14.88 -4.10
CA SER A 250 7.92 -15.56 -4.67
C SER A 250 8.32 -16.25 -5.96
N LEU A 251 8.34 -17.57 -5.95
CA LEU A 251 8.59 -18.40 -7.12
C LEU A 251 7.27 -19.01 -7.55
N ASN A 252 6.82 -18.65 -8.75
CA ASN A 252 5.57 -19.11 -9.28
C ASN A 252 5.76 -19.65 -10.69
N THR A 253 4.99 -20.68 -11.03
CA THR A 253 4.86 -21.17 -12.39
C THR A 253 3.46 -21.67 -12.64
N SER A 254 2.96 -21.45 -13.84
CA SER A 254 1.67 -21.96 -14.34
C SER A 254 1.86 -23.11 -15.34
N THR A 255 3.08 -23.57 -15.52
CA THR A 255 3.43 -24.62 -16.50
C THR A 255 4.05 -25.86 -15.85
N PHE A 256 3.98 -25.99 -14.54
CA PHE A 256 4.41 -27.20 -13.85
C PHE A 256 3.61 -28.41 -14.36
N LEU A 257 4.26 -29.51 -14.66
CA LEU A 257 3.63 -30.68 -15.28
C LEU A 257 2.71 -30.31 -16.48
N LYS A 258 3.18 -29.41 -17.35
CA LYS A 258 2.52 -28.83 -18.53
C LYS A 258 1.50 -27.72 -18.24
N ASN A 259 0.57 -27.88 -17.31
CA ASN A 259 -0.54 -26.94 -17.09
C ASN A 259 -0.92 -26.72 -15.61
N LYS A 260 -0.08 -27.14 -14.68
CA LYS A 260 -0.35 -27.00 -13.26
C LYS A 260 0.32 -25.73 -12.69
N ASN A 261 -0.33 -25.17 -11.70
CA ASN A 261 0.22 -24.05 -10.93
C ASN A 261 1.06 -24.58 -9.78
N LEU A 262 2.21 -23.98 -9.56
CA LEU A 262 3.04 -24.24 -8.40
C LEU A 262 3.55 -22.90 -7.86
N GLN A 263 3.44 -22.71 -6.55
CA GLN A 263 3.82 -21.47 -5.90
C GLN A 263 4.66 -21.79 -4.66
N PHE A 264 5.79 -21.12 -4.56
CA PHE A 264 6.63 -21.13 -3.38
C PHE A 264 6.86 -19.69 -2.93
N GLN A 265 6.68 -19.43 -1.65
CA GLN A 265 6.96 -18.15 -1.03
C GLN A 265 7.87 -18.33 0.17
N ALA A 266 8.83 -17.44 0.33
CA ALA A 266 9.68 -17.34 1.50
C ALA A 266 9.77 -15.87 1.93
N PHE A 267 9.88 -15.64 3.23
CA PHE A 267 10.13 -14.30 3.76
C PHE A 267 10.94 -14.34 5.05
N ALA A 268 11.62 -13.24 5.28
CA ALA A 268 12.23 -12.93 6.57
C ALA A 268 12.07 -11.43 6.85
N VAL A 269 11.76 -11.09 8.08
CA VAL A 269 11.62 -9.71 8.55
C VAL A 269 12.24 -9.56 9.92
N ILE A 270 12.92 -8.46 10.13
CA ILE A 270 13.55 -8.12 11.42
C ILE A 270 13.27 -6.64 11.71
N HIS A 271 13.04 -6.32 12.99
CA HIS A 271 12.96 -4.94 13.46
C HIS A 271 13.97 -4.66 14.57
N ASN A 272 14.34 -3.38 14.75
CA ASN A 272 15.18 -2.97 15.85
C ASN A 272 14.41 -3.02 17.19
N PRO A 273 15.11 -3.06 18.34
CA PRO A 273 14.48 -2.94 19.67
C PRO A 273 13.63 -1.67 19.75
N THR A 274 12.49 -1.77 20.42
CA THR A 274 11.51 -0.66 20.53
C THR A 274 11.70 0.20 21.76
N THR A 275 12.44 -0.30 22.76
CA THR A 275 12.66 0.39 24.04
C THR A 275 14.16 0.45 24.33
N PRO A 276 14.74 1.60 24.77
CA PRO A 276 16.10 1.64 25.27
C PRO A 276 16.19 0.80 26.52
N GLY A 277 17.14 -0.13 26.55
CA GLY A 277 17.30 -1.08 27.64
C GLY A 277 16.72 -2.47 27.35
N GLU A 278 15.89 -2.68 26.36
CA GLU A 278 15.51 -4.01 25.81
C GLU A 278 16.67 -4.70 25.07
N ILE A 279 17.88 -4.50 25.54
CA ILE A 279 19.08 -5.20 25.00
C ILE A 279 18.97 -6.71 25.16
N SER A 280 18.03 -7.18 25.97
CA SER A 280 17.85 -8.61 26.26
C SER A 280 16.86 -9.33 25.35
N SER A 281 16.13 -8.64 24.45
CA SER A 281 15.28 -9.36 23.51
C SER A 281 16.13 -10.05 22.45
N SER A 282 15.98 -11.37 22.35
CA SER A 282 16.70 -12.16 21.36
C SER A 282 16.33 -11.71 19.94
N ILE A 283 17.17 -12.02 18.94
CA ILE A 283 16.82 -11.77 17.54
C ILE A 283 15.52 -12.50 17.20
N GLY A 284 15.23 -13.66 17.80
CA GLY A 284 13.98 -14.39 17.63
C GLY A 284 12.76 -13.56 17.98
N ASP A 285 12.79 -12.80 19.07
CA ASP A 285 11.66 -11.97 19.52
C ASP A 285 11.36 -10.79 18.59
N ARG A 286 12.33 -10.42 17.76
CA ARG A 286 12.27 -9.25 16.87
C ARG A 286 12.27 -9.62 15.40
N SER A 287 12.12 -10.88 15.07
CA SER A 287 12.10 -11.38 13.70
C SER A 287 10.88 -12.26 13.46
N ALA A 288 10.49 -12.33 12.20
CA ALA A 288 9.55 -13.34 11.73
C ALA A 288 10.06 -13.88 10.40
N ARG A 289 9.90 -15.16 10.20
CA ARG A 289 10.28 -15.85 8.97
C ARG A 289 9.24 -16.90 8.60
N GLY A 290 9.17 -17.24 7.35
CA GLY A 290 8.26 -18.29 6.94
C GLY A 290 8.42 -18.73 5.51
N LEU A 291 7.87 -19.89 5.28
CA LEU A 291 7.83 -20.57 3.98
C LEU A 291 6.40 -20.98 3.70
N ARG A 292 6.00 -20.90 2.47
CA ARG A 292 4.72 -21.43 1.99
C ARG A 292 4.91 -22.10 0.65
N PHE A 293 4.42 -23.32 0.56
CA PHE A 293 4.29 -24.08 -0.65
C PHE A 293 2.81 -24.23 -0.97
N ASN A 294 2.40 -23.98 -2.20
CA ASN A 294 0.99 -24.06 -2.59
C ASN A 294 0.86 -24.67 -3.99
N PHE A 295 -0.02 -25.67 -4.09
CA PHE A 295 -0.35 -26.37 -5.32
C PHE A 295 -1.86 -26.22 -5.58
N PRO A 296 -2.31 -25.05 -6.13
CA PRO A 296 -3.73 -24.73 -6.31
C PRO A 296 -4.25 -25.26 -7.63
N ASN A 297 -4.50 -26.58 -7.73
CA ASN A 297 -4.93 -27.21 -8.97
C ASN A 297 -6.11 -28.17 -8.72
N ASP A 298 -6.74 -28.60 -9.81
CA ASP A 298 -7.74 -29.63 -9.82
C ASP A 298 -7.19 -30.94 -10.46
N PRO A 299 -7.67 -32.11 -10.04
CA PRO A 299 -8.60 -32.35 -8.93
C PRO A 299 -7.95 -32.26 -7.54
N TRP A 300 -6.62 -32.14 -7.47
CA TRP A 300 -5.89 -32.10 -6.22
C TRP A 300 -5.32 -30.72 -5.98
N SER A 301 -5.59 -30.18 -4.80
CA SER A 301 -4.97 -28.96 -4.32
C SER A 301 -4.42 -29.17 -2.92
N GLY A 302 -3.33 -28.46 -2.60
CA GLY A 302 -2.72 -28.57 -1.29
C GLY A 302 -1.84 -27.37 -0.96
N SER A 303 -1.68 -27.08 0.32
CA SER A 303 -0.75 -26.07 0.78
C SER A 303 -0.07 -26.51 2.08
N LEU A 304 1.21 -26.18 2.16
CA LEU A 304 2.02 -26.36 3.38
C LEU A 304 2.62 -25.00 3.73
N SER A 305 2.53 -24.59 4.99
CA SER A 305 3.12 -23.35 5.45
C SER A 305 3.77 -23.52 6.81
N TYR A 306 4.93 -22.89 6.95
CA TYR A 306 5.63 -22.73 8.21
C TYR A 306 5.85 -21.25 8.48
N ARG A 307 5.67 -20.82 9.72
CA ARG A 307 5.91 -19.44 10.16
C ARG A 307 6.34 -19.44 11.62
N GLU A 308 7.40 -18.72 11.85
CA GLU A 308 7.96 -18.44 13.17
C GLU A 308 8.06 -16.94 13.38
#